data_248694114006905680ae5eefc09ff1a9
#
_entry.id   248694114006905680ae5eefc09ff1a9
#
_cell.length_a   1.000
_cell.length_b   1.000
_cell.length_c   1.000
_cell.angle_alpha   90.00
_cell.angle_beta   90.00
_cell.angle_gamma   90.00
#
_symmetry.space_group_name_H-M   'P 1'
#
loop_
_entity.id
_entity.type
_entity.pdbx_description
1 polymer ?
#
loop_
_entity_poly.entity_id
_entity_poly.type
_entity_poly.pdbx_seq_one_letter_code
_entity_poly.pdbx_strand_id
1 'polypeptide(L)'
;MRKETKENSVNLVEALGEGQWALRWDFKPKLNEQGEETGVNWYEEEVFLHIPQIDEIKEAVTNWQNRQTDAAILQGFRWQDMMVWLSMENQFNYKSVFDLASMTGQAIAAWDAEHPDLAGQEFVLRDVTTEEGTTLTVPVPTGRPREVLPVTFKFGTDEEPQYHEFFTLEELTEFYTSCMSYIQGCYQSGWTKKDSFDYTIYEELLKGM
;
A
#
# COMPACT_ATOMS: atom_id res chain seq x y z
N MET A 1 10.40 -17.68 -11.55
CA MET A 1 9.19 -17.73 -12.45
C MET A 1 8.35 -18.93 -12.05
N ARG A 2 7.04 -18.74 -11.87
CA ARG A 2 6.11 -19.81 -11.48
C ARG A 2 5.93 -20.83 -12.58
N LYS A 3 6.03 -22.12 -12.25
CA LYS A 3 5.84 -23.27 -13.14
C LYS A 3 4.86 -24.28 -12.56
N GLU A 4 4.41 -25.20 -13.39
CA GLU A 4 3.48 -26.27 -13.03
C GLU A 4 4.09 -27.65 -13.31
N THR A 5 3.76 -28.65 -12.47
CA THR A 5 4.12 -30.06 -12.65
C THR A 5 3.00 -30.95 -12.14
N LYS A 6 2.91 -32.16 -12.70
CA LYS A 6 2.05 -33.23 -12.18
C LYS A 6 2.79 -34.17 -11.22
N GLU A 7 4.09 -33.95 -11.04
CA GLU A 7 4.89 -34.73 -10.10
C GLU A 7 4.58 -34.31 -8.66
N ASN A 8 4.66 -35.26 -7.74
CA ASN A 8 4.43 -34.99 -6.32
C ASN A 8 5.59 -34.22 -5.67
N SER A 9 6.77 -34.20 -6.31
CA SER A 9 7.92 -33.42 -5.89
C SER A 9 8.79 -33.09 -7.10
N VAL A 10 9.59 -32.05 -6.97
CA VAL A 10 10.62 -31.66 -7.95
C VAL A 10 11.98 -31.55 -7.27
N ASN A 11 13.06 -31.79 -8.01
CA ASN A 11 14.39 -31.54 -7.49
C ASN A 11 14.56 -30.03 -7.23
N LEU A 12 14.95 -29.67 -6.01
CA LEU A 12 15.10 -28.28 -5.61
C LEU A 12 16.27 -27.59 -6.30
N VAL A 13 17.34 -28.34 -6.57
CA VAL A 13 18.47 -27.90 -7.40
C VAL A 13 18.74 -29.01 -8.45
N GLU A 14 18.73 -28.64 -9.73
CA GLU A 14 18.83 -29.60 -10.83
C GLU A 14 19.62 -29.04 -12.01
N ALA A 15 20.51 -29.85 -12.58
CA ALA A 15 21.18 -29.50 -13.82
C ALA A 15 20.23 -29.65 -15.01
N LEU A 16 20.06 -28.57 -15.80
CA LEU A 16 19.23 -28.54 -16.98
C LEU A 16 19.99 -28.85 -18.29
N GLY A 17 21.31 -28.99 -18.22
CA GLY A 17 22.21 -29.10 -19.35
C GLY A 17 22.81 -27.76 -19.79
N GLU A 18 23.82 -27.80 -20.64
CA GLU A 18 24.50 -26.60 -21.19
C GLU A 18 25.02 -25.62 -20.10
N GLY A 19 25.40 -26.17 -18.93
CA GLY A 19 25.85 -25.33 -17.80
C GLY A 19 24.77 -24.63 -17.02
N GLN A 20 23.50 -24.89 -17.33
CA GLN A 20 22.37 -24.29 -16.63
C GLN A 20 21.91 -25.14 -15.46
N TRP A 21 21.46 -24.46 -14.39
CA TRP A 21 20.96 -25.05 -13.17
C TRP A 21 19.63 -24.40 -12.77
N ALA A 22 18.63 -25.23 -12.46
CA ALA A 22 17.37 -24.76 -11.88
C ALA A 22 17.47 -24.76 -10.37
N LEU A 23 17.05 -23.66 -9.77
CA LEU A 23 16.73 -23.53 -8.35
C LEU A 23 15.22 -23.43 -8.21
N ARG A 24 14.60 -24.27 -7.35
CA ARG A 24 13.16 -24.32 -7.16
C ARG A 24 12.77 -24.22 -5.70
N TRP A 25 11.65 -23.54 -5.44
CA TRP A 25 11.08 -23.37 -4.09
C TRP A 25 9.55 -23.16 -4.17
N ASP A 26 8.89 -22.99 -3.03
CA ASP A 26 7.44 -22.76 -2.90
C ASP A 26 6.59 -23.81 -3.60
N PHE A 27 6.97 -25.10 -3.43
CA PHE A 27 6.21 -26.21 -3.99
C PHE A 27 4.89 -26.41 -3.24
N LYS A 28 3.76 -26.30 -3.95
CA LYS A 28 2.42 -26.44 -3.37
C LYS A 28 1.37 -26.88 -4.38
N PRO A 29 0.28 -27.56 -3.93
CA PRO A 29 -0.79 -27.98 -4.82
C PRO A 29 -1.49 -26.77 -5.45
N LYS A 30 -1.87 -26.91 -6.72
CA LYS A 30 -2.75 -25.99 -7.42
C LYS A 30 -4.20 -26.33 -7.07
N LEU A 31 -4.93 -25.34 -6.57
CA LEU A 31 -6.36 -25.47 -6.27
C LEU A 31 -7.21 -24.99 -7.45
N ASN A 32 -8.40 -25.60 -7.61
CA ASN A 32 -9.43 -25.11 -8.51
C ASN A 32 -10.23 -23.96 -7.86
N GLU A 33 -11.25 -23.44 -8.57
CA GLU A 33 -12.11 -22.37 -8.06
C GLU A 33 -12.90 -22.76 -6.80
N GLN A 34 -13.10 -24.05 -6.57
CA GLN A 34 -13.78 -24.60 -5.39
C GLN A 34 -12.83 -24.85 -4.22
N GLY A 35 -11.52 -24.60 -4.38
CA GLY A 35 -10.51 -24.83 -3.36
C GLY A 35 -10.02 -26.28 -3.26
N GLU A 36 -10.32 -27.15 -4.25
CA GLU A 36 -9.90 -28.54 -4.28
C GLU A 36 -8.60 -28.70 -5.08
N GLU A 37 -7.76 -29.68 -4.71
CA GLU A 37 -6.52 -29.97 -5.41
C GLU A 37 -6.77 -30.51 -6.81
N THR A 38 -6.12 -29.93 -7.82
CA THR A 38 -6.26 -30.30 -9.23
C THR A 38 -5.37 -31.48 -9.65
N GLY A 39 -4.53 -31.99 -8.75
CA GLY A 39 -3.49 -32.98 -9.09
C GLY A 39 -2.30 -32.36 -9.87
N VAL A 40 -2.26 -31.04 -9.95
CA VAL A 40 -1.13 -30.26 -10.48
C VAL A 40 -0.53 -29.48 -9.31
N ASN A 41 0.79 -29.36 -9.28
CA ASN A 41 1.50 -28.57 -8.28
C ASN A 41 2.18 -27.37 -8.94
N TRP A 42 2.30 -26.28 -8.17
CA TRP A 42 3.08 -25.11 -8.54
C TRP A 42 4.39 -25.06 -7.77
N TYR A 43 5.40 -24.46 -8.40
CA TYR A 43 6.64 -24.08 -7.77
C TYR A 43 7.22 -22.82 -8.43
N GLU A 44 8.06 -22.12 -7.70
CA GLU A 44 8.85 -21.02 -8.26
C GLU A 44 10.19 -21.56 -8.74
N GLU A 45 10.71 -21.03 -9.86
CA GLU A 45 11.97 -21.44 -10.45
C GLU A 45 12.80 -20.24 -10.88
N GLU A 46 14.10 -20.31 -10.62
CA GLU A 46 15.12 -19.44 -11.17
C GLU A 46 16.23 -20.27 -11.80
N VAL A 47 16.80 -19.78 -12.91
CA VAL A 47 17.84 -20.50 -13.66
C VAL A 47 19.17 -19.75 -13.56
N PHE A 48 20.21 -20.48 -13.19
CA PHE A 48 21.59 -20.01 -13.08
C PHE A 48 22.46 -20.63 -14.18
N LEU A 49 23.53 -19.95 -14.58
CA LEU A 49 24.52 -20.46 -15.53
C LEU A 49 25.68 -21.23 -14.84
N HIS A 50 25.52 -21.55 -13.56
CA HIS A 50 26.45 -22.32 -12.72
C HIS A 50 25.66 -22.95 -11.57
N ILE A 51 26.28 -23.79 -10.78
CA ILE A 51 25.69 -24.30 -9.53
C ILE A 51 25.47 -23.09 -8.60
N PRO A 52 24.22 -22.77 -8.21
CA PRO A 52 23.97 -21.62 -7.35
C PRO A 52 24.62 -21.82 -5.97
N GLN A 53 25.24 -20.78 -5.44
CA GLN A 53 25.74 -20.77 -4.08
C GLN A 53 24.64 -20.43 -3.08
N ILE A 54 24.82 -20.76 -1.81
CA ILE A 54 23.79 -20.55 -0.78
C ILE A 54 23.37 -19.09 -0.65
N ASP A 55 24.27 -18.14 -0.83
CA ASP A 55 23.95 -16.71 -0.77
C ASP A 55 23.10 -16.26 -1.96
N GLU A 56 23.33 -16.82 -3.15
CA GLU A 56 22.51 -16.57 -4.33
C GLU A 56 21.11 -17.16 -4.16
N ILE A 57 20.99 -18.34 -3.53
CA ILE A 57 19.71 -18.95 -3.17
C ILE A 57 18.94 -18.04 -2.19
N LYS A 58 19.60 -17.56 -1.14
CA LYS A 58 19.02 -16.64 -0.17
C LYS A 58 18.55 -15.35 -0.82
N GLU A 59 19.33 -14.80 -1.74
CA GLU A 59 18.95 -13.59 -2.49
C GLU A 59 17.73 -13.84 -3.38
N ALA A 60 17.72 -14.93 -4.17
CA ALA A 60 16.62 -15.28 -5.08
C ALA A 60 15.29 -15.45 -4.31
N VAL A 61 15.30 -16.21 -3.22
CA VAL A 61 14.11 -16.45 -2.39
C VAL A 61 13.66 -15.16 -1.69
N THR A 62 14.60 -14.38 -1.13
CA THR A 62 14.29 -13.10 -0.48
C THR A 62 13.64 -12.11 -1.46
N ASN A 63 14.20 -11.99 -2.66
CA ASN A 63 13.65 -11.13 -3.70
C ASN A 63 12.25 -11.58 -4.15
N TRP A 64 12.02 -12.88 -4.23
CA TRP A 64 10.69 -13.42 -4.50
C TRP A 64 9.70 -13.08 -3.38
N GLN A 65 10.06 -13.26 -2.12
CA GLN A 65 9.21 -12.92 -0.97
C GLN A 65 8.91 -11.42 -0.88
N ASN A 66 9.89 -10.55 -1.23
CA ASN A 66 9.66 -9.11 -1.35
C ASN A 66 8.57 -8.81 -2.38
N ARG A 67 8.68 -9.40 -3.59
CA ARG A 67 7.65 -9.23 -4.63
C ARG A 67 6.27 -9.73 -4.20
N GLN A 68 6.19 -10.82 -3.40
CA GLN A 68 4.91 -11.29 -2.85
C GLN A 68 4.32 -10.27 -1.85
N THR A 69 5.15 -9.67 -1.00
CA THR A 69 4.74 -8.63 -0.05
C THR A 69 4.24 -7.39 -0.79
N ASP A 70 4.99 -6.91 -1.79
CA ASP A 70 4.59 -5.76 -2.60
C ASP A 70 3.28 -6.03 -3.35
N ALA A 71 3.13 -7.23 -3.92
CA ALA A 71 1.90 -7.64 -4.59
C ALA A 71 0.70 -7.67 -3.62
N ALA A 72 0.89 -8.14 -2.38
CA ALA A 72 -0.15 -8.14 -1.36
C ALA A 72 -0.57 -6.70 -0.99
N ILE A 73 0.38 -5.77 -0.85
CA ILE A 73 0.08 -4.35 -0.61
C ILE A 73 -0.72 -3.78 -1.77
N LEU A 74 -0.28 -4.03 -3.02
CA LEU A 74 -0.94 -3.52 -4.22
C LEU A 74 -2.35 -4.08 -4.43
N GLN A 75 -2.66 -5.28 -3.90
CA GLN A 75 -4.02 -5.82 -3.92
C GLN A 75 -5.00 -4.98 -3.10
N GLY A 76 -4.50 -4.18 -2.16
CA GLY A 76 -5.33 -3.33 -1.34
C GLY A 76 -6.21 -4.10 -0.35
N PHE A 77 -7.19 -3.42 0.22
CA PHE A 77 -8.10 -3.98 1.22
C PHE A 77 -9.50 -3.37 1.13
N ARG A 78 -10.46 -3.97 1.82
CA ARG A 78 -11.80 -3.40 1.95
C ARG A 78 -11.89 -2.50 3.17
N TRP A 79 -12.38 -1.26 2.93
CA TRP A 79 -12.73 -0.29 3.95
C TRP A 79 -14.18 0.14 3.74
N GLN A 80 -15.05 -0.05 4.73
CA GLN A 80 -16.50 0.21 4.63
C GLN A 80 -17.12 -0.37 3.32
N ASP A 81 -16.81 -1.64 3.01
CA ASP A 81 -17.20 -2.35 1.78
C ASP A 81 -16.66 -1.80 0.45
N MET A 82 -15.91 -0.72 0.47
CA MET A 82 -15.21 -0.17 -0.70
C MET A 82 -13.83 -0.79 -0.86
N MET A 83 -13.43 -1.04 -2.11
CA MET A 83 -12.09 -1.55 -2.41
C MET A 83 -11.09 -0.38 -2.47
N VAL A 84 -10.13 -0.39 -1.56
CA VAL A 84 -9.05 0.61 -1.45
C VAL A 84 -7.78 0.05 -2.07
N TRP A 85 -7.35 0.63 -3.18
CA TRP A 85 -6.11 0.27 -3.85
C TRP A 85 -4.93 1.04 -3.25
N LEU A 86 -3.82 0.32 -3.00
CA LEU A 86 -2.64 0.87 -2.36
C LEU A 86 -1.44 0.93 -3.32
N SER A 87 -1.68 1.40 -4.56
CA SER A 87 -0.57 1.80 -5.42
C SER A 87 0.28 2.88 -4.74
N MET A 88 1.55 3.02 -5.13
CA MET A 88 2.45 4.04 -4.59
C MET A 88 1.85 5.44 -4.71
N GLU A 89 1.18 5.73 -5.83
CA GLU A 89 0.51 7.00 -6.08
C GLU A 89 -0.65 7.22 -5.11
N ASN A 90 -1.51 6.21 -4.90
CA ASN A 90 -2.62 6.29 -3.96
C ASN A 90 -2.13 6.46 -2.52
N GLN A 91 -1.11 5.70 -2.09
CA GLN A 91 -0.51 5.84 -0.77
C GLN A 91 0.02 7.27 -0.54
N PHE A 92 0.70 7.84 -1.55
CA PHE A 92 1.20 9.21 -1.48
C PHE A 92 0.05 10.22 -1.42
N ASN A 93 -1.00 10.05 -2.23
CA ASN A 93 -2.17 10.93 -2.24
C ASN A 93 -2.89 10.91 -0.89
N TYR A 94 -3.19 9.71 -0.35
CA TYR A 94 -3.84 9.58 0.95
C TYR A 94 -3.04 10.24 2.07
N LYS A 95 -1.71 9.99 2.07
CA LYS A 95 -0.81 10.62 3.04
C LYS A 95 -0.79 12.14 2.93
N SER A 96 -0.65 12.67 1.71
CA SER A 96 -0.56 14.11 1.47
C SER A 96 -1.80 14.85 1.90
N VAL A 97 -2.98 14.29 1.60
CA VAL A 97 -4.27 14.87 2.01
C VAL A 97 -4.44 14.80 3.52
N PHE A 98 -4.10 13.66 4.14
CA PHE A 98 -4.16 13.50 5.59
C PHE A 98 -3.23 14.50 6.32
N ASP A 99 -1.98 14.60 5.87
CA ASP A 99 -1.00 15.54 6.46
C ASP A 99 -1.50 16.97 6.31
N LEU A 100 -1.98 17.36 5.13
CA LEU A 100 -2.47 18.71 4.86
C LEU A 100 -3.70 19.04 5.74
N ALA A 101 -4.68 18.14 5.81
CA ALA A 101 -5.87 18.33 6.64
C ALA A 101 -5.50 18.44 8.14
N SER A 102 -4.57 17.60 8.63
CA SER A 102 -4.11 17.64 10.01
C SER A 102 -3.37 18.93 10.34
N MET A 103 -2.43 19.36 9.49
CA MET A 103 -1.66 20.59 9.69
C MET A 103 -2.57 21.82 9.64
N THR A 104 -3.49 21.87 8.67
CA THR A 104 -4.41 22.99 8.52
C THR A 104 -5.41 23.04 9.68
N GLY A 105 -5.92 21.91 10.14
CA GLY A 105 -6.80 21.83 11.31
C GLY A 105 -6.11 22.38 12.58
N GLN A 106 -4.83 22.07 12.79
CA GLN A 106 -4.06 22.63 13.91
C GLN A 106 -3.86 24.16 13.76
N ALA A 107 -3.53 24.62 12.54
CA ALA A 107 -3.36 26.04 12.27
C ALA A 107 -4.67 26.83 12.47
N ILE A 108 -5.80 26.27 12.06
CA ILE A 108 -7.15 26.84 12.28
C ILE A 108 -7.45 26.94 13.78
N ALA A 109 -7.23 25.85 14.53
CA ALA A 109 -7.48 25.85 15.96
C ALA A 109 -6.61 26.86 16.72
N ALA A 110 -5.34 27.01 16.34
CA ALA A 110 -4.45 28.03 16.90
C ALA A 110 -4.94 29.45 16.56
N TRP A 111 -5.30 29.69 15.30
CA TRP A 111 -5.79 31.00 14.86
C TRP A 111 -7.10 31.38 15.55
N ASP A 112 -8.07 30.44 15.63
CA ASP A 112 -9.36 30.65 16.29
C ASP A 112 -9.18 30.95 17.81
N ALA A 113 -8.18 30.33 18.45
CA ALA A 113 -7.85 30.59 19.85
C ALA A 113 -7.25 32.00 20.07
N GLU A 114 -6.46 32.48 19.11
CA GLU A 114 -5.86 33.83 19.14
C GLU A 114 -6.89 34.93 18.76
N HIS A 115 -7.93 34.56 17.99
CA HIS A 115 -8.94 35.49 17.47
C HIS A 115 -10.37 35.03 17.79
N PRO A 116 -10.76 34.91 19.08
CA PRO A 116 -12.01 34.30 19.48
C PRO A 116 -13.26 35.03 18.90
N ASP A 117 -13.16 36.33 18.67
CA ASP A 117 -14.28 37.12 18.07
C ASP A 117 -14.47 36.84 16.56
N LEU A 118 -13.49 36.26 15.90
CA LEU A 118 -13.49 35.94 14.47
C LEU A 118 -13.47 34.41 14.23
N ALA A 119 -13.49 33.59 15.28
CA ALA A 119 -13.44 32.14 15.19
C ALA A 119 -14.53 31.60 14.25
N GLY A 120 -14.16 30.70 13.35
CA GLY A 120 -15.06 30.13 12.35
C GLY A 120 -15.39 31.04 11.15
N GLN A 121 -14.86 32.27 11.12
CA GLN A 121 -15.20 33.25 10.05
C GLN A 121 -14.01 33.37 9.06
N GLU A 122 -14.22 33.02 7.79
CA GLU A 122 -13.26 33.29 6.72
C GLU A 122 -13.27 34.76 6.27
N PHE A 123 -14.44 35.42 6.36
CA PHE A 123 -14.64 36.79 5.94
C PHE A 123 -15.45 37.57 6.99
N VAL A 124 -15.16 38.84 7.10
CA VAL A 124 -15.99 39.82 7.84
C VAL A 124 -16.47 40.90 6.89
N LEU A 125 -17.67 41.39 7.13
CA LEU A 125 -18.20 42.52 6.37
C LEU A 125 -17.64 43.81 6.93
N ARG A 126 -17.07 44.67 6.07
CA ARG A 126 -16.58 46.00 6.43
C ARG A 126 -17.13 47.06 5.49
N ASP A 127 -17.48 48.17 6.06
CA ASP A 127 -17.90 49.35 5.30
C ASP A 127 -16.64 50.09 4.82
N VAL A 128 -16.54 50.22 3.50
CA VAL A 128 -15.48 50.94 2.81
C VAL A 128 -16.10 52.14 2.08
N THR A 129 -15.62 53.33 2.41
CA THR A 129 -16.08 54.57 1.72
C THR A 129 -15.15 54.82 0.54
N THR A 130 -15.73 54.91 -0.66
CA THR A 130 -15.03 55.27 -1.89
C THR A 130 -14.59 56.73 -1.90
N GLU A 131 -13.66 57.09 -2.78
CA GLU A 131 -13.22 58.50 -2.95
C GLU A 131 -14.38 59.44 -3.31
N GLU A 132 -15.45 58.87 -3.90
CA GLU A 132 -16.65 59.62 -4.26
C GLU A 132 -17.66 59.76 -3.10
N GLY A 133 -17.30 59.29 -1.91
CA GLY A 133 -18.13 59.37 -0.70
C GLY A 133 -19.24 58.33 -0.58
N THR A 134 -19.26 57.30 -1.46
CA THR A 134 -20.21 56.17 -1.40
C THR A 134 -19.66 55.10 -0.44
N THR A 135 -20.50 54.71 0.53
CA THR A 135 -20.16 53.60 1.45
C THR A 135 -20.65 52.29 0.89
N LEU A 136 -19.73 51.31 0.73
CA LEU A 136 -20.00 49.94 0.27
C LEU A 136 -19.63 48.96 1.36
N THR A 137 -20.51 48.02 1.68
CA THR A 137 -20.19 46.90 2.57
C THR A 137 -19.56 45.78 1.75
N VAL A 138 -18.29 45.45 2.04
CA VAL A 138 -17.52 44.43 1.30
C VAL A 138 -17.05 43.35 2.22
N PRO A 139 -16.98 42.07 1.74
CA PRO A 139 -16.36 40.99 2.48
C PRO A 139 -14.82 41.15 2.47
N VAL A 140 -14.20 41.14 3.65
CA VAL A 140 -12.75 41.25 3.84
C VAL A 140 -12.29 39.94 4.47
N PRO A 141 -11.28 39.27 3.91
CA PRO A 141 -10.71 38.07 4.51
C PRO A 141 -10.19 38.31 5.92
N THR A 142 -10.47 37.42 6.85
CA THR A 142 -10.01 37.52 8.24
C THR A 142 -8.54 37.11 8.41
N GLY A 143 -7.99 36.33 7.46
CA GLY A 143 -6.70 35.70 7.56
C GLY A 143 -6.75 34.31 8.21
N ARG A 144 -7.96 33.83 8.57
CA ARG A 144 -8.14 32.45 9.03
C ARG A 144 -7.66 31.46 7.96
N PRO A 145 -6.86 30.43 8.29
CA PRO A 145 -6.48 29.41 7.34
C PRO A 145 -7.73 28.72 6.76
N ARG A 146 -7.66 28.40 5.48
CA ARG A 146 -8.79 27.78 4.79
C ARG A 146 -8.88 26.29 5.13
N GLU A 147 -10.07 25.80 5.37
CA GLU A 147 -10.31 24.38 5.60
C GLU A 147 -9.98 23.54 4.37
N VAL A 148 -9.39 22.35 4.60
CA VAL A 148 -9.08 21.37 3.55
C VAL A 148 -10.27 20.44 3.32
N LEU A 149 -10.98 20.11 4.39
CA LEU A 149 -12.18 19.26 4.33
C LEU A 149 -13.41 20.07 3.88
N PRO A 150 -14.36 19.41 3.16
CA PRO A 150 -14.37 18.01 2.80
C PRO A 150 -13.46 17.68 1.61
N VAL A 151 -12.97 16.41 1.58
CA VAL A 151 -12.21 15.86 0.45
C VAL A 151 -12.83 14.57 -0.04
N THR A 152 -12.78 14.34 -1.36
CA THR A 152 -13.35 13.14 -1.97
C THR A 152 -12.26 12.24 -2.52
N PHE A 153 -12.28 10.94 -2.17
CA PHE A 153 -11.47 9.93 -2.82
C PHE A 153 -12.31 9.01 -3.71
N LYS A 154 -11.69 8.55 -4.79
CA LYS A 154 -12.23 7.52 -5.67
C LYS A 154 -11.68 6.16 -5.23
N PHE A 155 -12.56 5.22 -4.97
CA PHE A 155 -12.31 3.82 -4.64
C PHE A 155 -12.92 2.90 -5.71
N GLY A 156 -12.74 1.57 -5.54
CA GLY A 156 -13.27 0.59 -6.48
C GLY A 156 -12.45 0.46 -7.76
N THR A 157 -13.07 -0.02 -8.83
CA THR A 157 -12.46 -0.16 -10.16
C THR A 157 -12.87 0.98 -11.07
N ASP A 158 -12.27 1.05 -12.27
CA ASP A 158 -12.67 2.04 -13.27
C ASP A 158 -14.06 1.75 -13.85
N GLU A 159 -14.47 0.47 -13.88
CA GLU A 159 -15.81 0.05 -14.31
C GLU A 159 -16.88 0.28 -13.23
N GLU A 160 -16.49 0.16 -11.96
CA GLU A 160 -17.38 0.34 -10.80
C GLU A 160 -16.74 1.30 -9.78
N PRO A 161 -16.64 2.61 -10.12
CA PRO A 161 -16.05 3.59 -9.22
C PRO A 161 -16.99 3.89 -8.06
N GLN A 162 -16.42 3.99 -6.88
CA GLN A 162 -17.09 4.42 -5.65
C GLN A 162 -16.41 5.68 -5.17
N TYR A 163 -17.20 6.69 -4.82
CA TYR A 163 -16.69 7.96 -4.30
C TYR A 163 -17.09 8.11 -2.85
N HIS A 164 -16.12 8.46 -2.00
CA HIS A 164 -16.36 8.73 -0.59
C HIS A 164 -15.83 10.12 -0.24
N GLU A 165 -16.69 10.92 0.39
CA GLU A 165 -16.37 12.27 0.83
C GLU A 165 -16.13 12.28 2.34
N PHE A 166 -14.94 12.71 2.72
CA PHE A 166 -14.51 12.81 4.12
C PHE A 166 -14.84 14.21 4.62
N PHE A 167 -15.75 14.31 5.56
CA PHE A 167 -16.19 15.57 6.13
C PHE A 167 -15.42 15.97 7.38
N THR A 168 -14.82 15.00 8.09
CA THR A 168 -14.14 15.23 9.37
C THR A 168 -12.73 14.67 9.34
N LEU A 169 -11.84 15.30 10.12
CA LEU A 169 -10.49 14.82 10.32
C LEU A 169 -10.48 13.45 11.04
N GLU A 170 -11.45 13.19 11.90
CA GLU A 170 -11.58 11.91 12.61
C GLU A 170 -11.80 10.76 11.63
N GLU A 171 -12.76 10.88 10.72
CA GLU A 171 -13.06 9.88 9.70
C GLU A 171 -11.85 9.66 8.74
N LEU A 172 -11.21 10.76 8.30
CA LEU A 172 -10.01 10.69 7.48
C LEU A 172 -8.84 10.02 8.23
N THR A 173 -8.73 10.24 9.54
CA THR A 173 -7.71 9.60 10.39
C THR A 173 -7.97 8.10 10.52
N GLU A 174 -9.22 7.68 10.72
CA GLU A 174 -9.61 6.27 10.77
C GLU A 174 -9.27 5.56 9.45
N PHE A 175 -9.62 6.17 8.33
CA PHE A 175 -9.29 5.66 7.00
C PHE A 175 -7.77 5.51 6.81
N TYR A 176 -7.00 6.57 7.06
CA TYR A 176 -5.55 6.56 6.88
C TYR A 176 -4.86 5.56 7.81
N THR A 177 -5.31 5.46 9.06
CA THR A 177 -4.82 4.47 10.02
C THR A 177 -5.09 3.04 9.55
N SER A 178 -6.25 2.79 8.94
CA SER A 178 -6.61 1.50 8.35
C SER A 178 -5.67 1.14 7.18
N CYS A 179 -5.35 2.10 6.31
CA CYS A 179 -4.36 1.91 5.24
C CYS A 179 -2.99 1.52 5.80
N MET A 180 -2.50 2.27 6.79
CA MET A 180 -1.19 2.02 7.40
C MET A 180 -1.13 0.69 8.14
N SER A 181 -2.19 0.32 8.84
CA SER A 181 -2.30 -0.97 9.55
C SER A 181 -2.26 -2.14 8.58
N TYR A 182 -2.96 -2.05 7.45
CA TYR A 182 -2.93 -3.08 6.42
C TYR A 182 -1.53 -3.23 5.81
N ILE A 183 -0.88 -2.14 5.41
CA ILE A 183 0.47 -2.13 4.86
C ILE A 183 1.45 -2.76 5.87
N GLN A 184 1.40 -2.35 7.13
CA GLN A 184 2.23 -2.90 8.19
C GLN A 184 2.01 -4.40 8.39
N GLY A 185 0.76 -4.87 8.32
CA GLY A 185 0.40 -6.28 8.38
C GLY A 185 1.03 -7.09 7.24
N CYS A 186 1.02 -6.55 6.01
CA CYS A 186 1.69 -7.16 4.85
C CYS A 186 3.20 -7.29 5.07
N TYR A 187 3.86 -6.25 5.58
CA TYR A 187 5.30 -6.30 5.89
C TYR A 187 5.62 -7.30 6.98
N GLN A 188 4.87 -7.31 8.09
CA GLN A 188 5.09 -8.27 9.17
C GLN A 188 4.92 -9.71 8.69
N SER A 189 3.89 -9.99 7.88
CA SER A 189 3.70 -11.30 7.25
C SER A 189 4.87 -11.67 6.34
N GLY A 190 5.37 -10.72 5.54
CA GLY A 190 6.52 -10.92 4.68
C GLY A 190 7.80 -11.24 5.46
N TRP A 191 8.08 -10.51 6.54
CA TRP A 191 9.24 -10.77 7.42
C TRP A 191 9.15 -12.15 8.06
N THR A 192 8.00 -12.51 8.62
CA THR A 192 7.80 -13.84 9.21
C THR A 192 8.08 -14.96 8.22
N LYS A 193 7.61 -14.81 6.96
CA LYS A 193 7.87 -15.79 5.91
C LYS A 193 9.36 -15.90 5.55
N LYS A 194 10.09 -14.78 5.52
CA LYS A 194 11.54 -14.77 5.27
C LYS A 194 12.30 -15.45 6.39
N ASP A 195 11.99 -15.12 7.63
CA ASP A 195 12.67 -15.64 8.81
C ASP A 195 12.41 -17.14 9.01
N SER A 196 11.24 -17.62 8.57
CA SER A 196 10.85 -19.03 8.68
C SER A 196 11.27 -19.91 7.49
N PHE A 197 11.88 -19.33 6.44
CA PHE A 197 12.27 -20.12 5.27
C PHE A 197 13.47 -21.03 5.60
N ASP A 198 13.31 -22.34 5.39
CA ASP A 198 14.34 -23.33 5.69
C ASP A 198 15.35 -23.45 4.53
N TYR A 199 16.53 -22.90 4.72
CA TYR A 199 17.66 -23.02 3.79
C TYR A 199 18.52 -24.27 4.00
N THR A 200 18.33 -25.00 5.09
CA THR A 200 19.17 -26.16 5.46
C THR A 200 19.15 -27.25 4.38
N ILE A 201 17.98 -27.47 3.78
CA ILE A 201 17.82 -28.47 2.69
C ILE A 201 18.72 -28.10 1.50
N TYR A 202 18.82 -26.82 1.13
CA TYR A 202 19.70 -26.39 0.04
C TYR A 202 21.16 -26.48 0.40
N GLU A 203 21.56 -26.16 1.65
CA GLU A 203 22.92 -26.31 2.13
C GLU A 203 23.38 -27.76 2.10
N GLU A 204 22.49 -28.70 2.44
CA GLU A 204 22.79 -30.16 2.37
C GLU A 204 22.90 -30.64 0.93
N LEU A 205 22.00 -30.22 0.03
CA LEU A 205 22.06 -30.58 -1.38
C LEU A 205 23.34 -30.08 -2.05
N LEU A 206 23.75 -28.83 -1.78
CA LEU A 206 24.97 -28.25 -2.35
C LEU A 206 26.25 -28.94 -1.85
N LYS A 207 26.29 -29.50 -0.64
CA LYS A 207 27.44 -30.27 -0.13
C LYS A 207 27.63 -31.61 -0.86
N GLY A 208 26.57 -32.13 -1.47
CA GLY A 208 26.59 -33.40 -2.22
C GLY A 208 26.88 -33.23 -3.72
N MET A 209 26.98 -32.01 -4.23
CA MET A 209 27.27 -31.65 -5.63
C MET A 209 28.73 -31.25 -5.79
#